data_c2dbcd32ed7a850eb73a455692304750
#
_entry.id   c2dbcd32ed7a850eb73a455692304750
#
_cell.length_a   1.000
_cell.length_b   1.000
_cell.length_c   1.000
_cell.angle_alpha   90.00
_cell.angle_beta   90.00
_cell.angle_gamma   90.00
#
_symmetry.space_group_name_H-M   'P 1'
#
loop_
_entity.id
_entity.type
_entity.pdbx_description
1 polymer ?
#
loop_
_entity_poly.entity_id
_entity_poly.type
_entity_poly.pdbx_seq_one_letter_code
_entity_poly.pdbx_strand_id
1 'polypeptide(L)'
;MAFLFASAAFAANPDADDNLSLMRQVRTSSCFDYNLTGQLLTDGIVTTAMPPTLTVCDAAGPLPRREREWAIDGGEWTRNTLMGSSNSLQYQWTAMSVKADRIKLRCYVAYDEAKAHGGYSIKVLVPTGKKGGWRVVAEDRGGKLPGTLSKSKVSSDPNKQTGTSMLPQRDINLQFDLPADCRDITAMRLELDMEGAVYWTVFNIDFYKDGGRVLADVIPNSRFGSAWMSAGEGHEWAQVDLAAKSEVSFVDLSWIRRPKHGYIEVSDDARQWRRVATLPDNSKRRTDRIKLSGVSCRYVRVTMDGGSIDVAKTGDVPTKAYVLSELKVEGKGVRRDTESATRSGMESANGGYADNRMMLNAGDWKVCRASQVKAGGEKVSTGQFATDDSWIPATVPATVLTSFVNYGALANPDYADNMFGISDSYFNSDFWYRRTFSLPKEMAGQRVLLNFDGINWKADVWVNGKKIDRIEGAFTRSVADITPYLN
;
A
#
# COMPACT_ATOMS: atom_id res chain seq x y z
N MET A 1 -3.66 -23.84 -47.74
CA MET A 1 -4.50 -24.63 -46.79
C MET A 1 -4.55 -23.84 -45.51
N ALA A 2 -5.60 -23.06 -45.30
CA ALA A 2 -5.71 -22.16 -44.16
C ALA A 2 -6.35 -22.95 -43.01
N PHE A 3 -5.62 -23.16 -41.91
CA PHE A 3 -6.17 -23.67 -40.69
C PHE A 3 -6.76 -22.52 -39.86
N LEU A 4 -8.07 -22.43 -39.88
CA LEU A 4 -8.83 -21.67 -38.90
C LEU A 4 -8.76 -22.46 -37.57
N PHE A 5 -8.00 -21.97 -36.61
CA PHE A 5 -8.18 -22.39 -35.22
C PHE A 5 -9.26 -21.49 -34.60
N ALA A 6 -10.46 -22.03 -34.46
CA ALA A 6 -11.46 -21.46 -33.60
C ALA A 6 -10.98 -21.58 -32.16
N SER A 7 -10.59 -20.47 -31.55
CA SER A 7 -10.50 -20.36 -30.10
C SER A 7 -11.91 -20.54 -29.55
N ALA A 8 -12.18 -21.65 -28.86
CA ALA A 8 -13.37 -21.75 -28.03
C ALA A 8 -13.24 -20.71 -26.92
N ALA A 9 -13.78 -19.52 -27.15
CA ALA A 9 -14.16 -18.64 -26.08
C ALA A 9 -15.21 -19.45 -25.28
N PHE A 10 -14.89 -19.77 -24.01
CA PHE A 10 -15.91 -20.19 -23.09
C PHE A 10 -16.92 -19.06 -23.05
N ALA A 11 -18.05 -19.21 -23.72
CA ALA A 11 -19.15 -18.28 -23.61
C ALA A 11 -19.52 -18.23 -22.11
N ALA A 12 -19.33 -17.07 -21.50
CA ALA A 12 -19.80 -16.83 -20.15
C ALA A 12 -21.31 -17.20 -20.16
N ASN A 13 -21.75 -17.98 -19.17
CA ASN A 13 -23.16 -18.31 -19.02
C ASN A 13 -23.91 -16.97 -18.89
N PRO A 14 -24.78 -16.58 -19.83
CA PRO A 14 -25.45 -15.27 -19.81
C PRO A 14 -26.39 -15.11 -18.60
N ASP A 15 -26.68 -16.19 -17.89
CA ASP A 15 -27.52 -16.22 -16.68
C ASP A 15 -26.70 -16.22 -15.37
N ALA A 16 -25.36 -16.28 -15.42
CA ALA A 16 -24.54 -16.21 -14.21
C ALA A 16 -24.41 -14.77 -13.73
N ASP A 17 -24.51 -14.57 -12.43
CA ASP A 17 -24.22 -13.28 -11.80
C ASP A 17 -22.72 -12.97 -11.94
N ASP A 18 -22.41 -11.75 -12.39
CA ASP A 18 -21.02 -11.27 -12.53
C ASP A 18 -20.56 -10.60 -11.22
N ASN A 19 -19.25 -10.57 -11.00
CA ASN A 19 -18.64 -9.72 -9.97
C ASN A 19 -18.65 -8.25 -10.44
N LEU A 20 -19.63 -7.49 -9.99
CA LEU A 20 -19.85 -6.11 -10.38
C LEU A 20 -18.88 -5.13 -9.69
N SER A 21 -18.29 -5.54 -8.56
CA SER A 21 -17.39 -4.70 -7.77
C SER A 21 -15.91 -4.83 -8.15
N LEU A 22 -15.52 -5.85 -8.91
CA LEU A 22 -14.12 -6.10 -9.24
C LEU A 22 -13.48 -4.89 -9.92
N MET A 23 -12.34 -4.43 -9.37
CA MET A 23 -11.60 -3.26 -9.85
C MET A 23 -12.49 -2.01 -9.98
N ARG A 24 -13.38 -1.78 -9.01
CA ARG A 24 -14.23 -0.59 -8.92
C ARG A 24 -13.75 0.36 -7.85
N GLN A 25 -14.10 1.63 -7.99
CA GLN A 25 -13.75 2.66 -7.01
C GLN A 25 -14.46 2.41 -5.68
N VAL A 26 -13.71 2.50 -4.62
CA VAL A 26 -14.21 2.40 -3.24
C VAL A 26 -13.91 3.68 -2.49
N ARG A 27 -14.88 4.12 -1.69
CA ARG A 27 -14.70 5.15 -0.66
C ARG A 27 -14.94 4.56 0.70
N THR A 28 -14.23 5.07 1.69
CA THR A 28 -14.35 4.63 3.08
C THR A 28 -14.46 5.83 4.00
N SER A 29 -15.07 5.64 5.17
CA SER A 29 -15.17 6.68 6.21
C SER A 29 -13.80 7.08 6.75
N SER A 30 -12.90 6.11 6.85
CA SER A 30 -11.54 6.29 7.36
C SER A 30 -10.61 5.21 6.84
N CYS A 31 -9.30 5.39 7.01
CA CYS A 31 -8.27 4.36 6.80
C CYS A 31 -7.24 4.42 7.93
N PHE A 32 -6.77 3.26 8.35
CA PHE A 32 -5.74 3.13 9.38
C PHE A 32 -4.40 3.73 8.93
N ASP A 33 -3.96 3.39 7.72
CA ASP A 33 -2.71 3.87 7.12
C ASP A 33 -2.82 3.98 5.59
N TYR A 34 -1.68 4.27 4.92
CA TYR A 34 -1.60 4.40 3.46
C TYR A 34 -1.57 3.06 2.72
N ASN A 35 -1.42 1.93 3.44
CA ASN A 35 -1.33 0.61 2.85
C ASN A 35 -2.68 -0.10 2.81
N LEU A 36 -3.52 0.11 3.86
CA LEU A 36 -4.77 -0.61 4.10
C LEU A 36 -5.99 0.24 3.71
N THR A 37 -5.99 0.70 2.47
CA THR A 37 -7.00 1.62 1.92
C THR A 37 -8.20 0.89 1.33
N GLY A 38 -9.28 1.64 1.06
CA GLY A 38 -10.50 1.11 0.46
C GLY A 38 -10.32 0.47 -0.92
N GLN A 39 -9.28 0.87 -1.68
CA GLN A 39 -8.93 0.25 -2.96
C GLN A 39 -8.83 -1.28 -2.89
N LEU A 40 -8.31 -1.80 -1.77
CA LEU A 40 -8.04 -3.22 -1.59
C LEU A 40 -9.31 -4.06 -1.37
N LEU A 41 -10.47 -3.43 -1.27
CA LEU A 41 -11.76 -4.13 -1.07
C LEU A 41 -12.34 -4.73 -2.34
N THR A 42 -11.80 -4.37 -3.51
CA THR A 42 -12.33 -4.78 -4.81
C THR A 42 -11.25 -5.26 -5.78
N ASP A 43 -10.05 -5.56 -5.28
CA ASP A 43 -8.92 -6.02 -6.09
C ASP A 43 -8.98 -7.53 -6.44
N GLY A 44 -9.97 -8.24 -5.91
CA GLY A 44 -10.16 -9.66 -6.12
C GLY A 44 -9.21 -10.55 -5.30
N ILE A 45 -8.48 -9.99 -4.34
CA ILE A 45 -7.52 -10.73 -3.51
C ILE A 45 -8.07 -10.90 -2.10
N VAL A 46 -8.38 -12.13 -1.71
CA VAL A 46 -8.85 -12.43 -0.35
C VAL A 46 -7.69 -12.79 0.54
N THR A 47 -7.39 -11.93 1.52
CA THR A 47 -6.44 -12.18 2.60
C THR A 47 -7.16 -12.78 3.81
N THR A 48 -6.56 -13.79 4.43
CA THR A 48 -7.17 -14.55 5.52
C THR A 48 -6.50 -14.34 6.87
N ALA A 49 -5.46 -13.53 6.94
CA ALA A 49 -4.74 -13.16 8.15
C ALA A 49 -4.60 -11.64 8.22
N MET A 50 -4.26 -11.11 9.39
CA MET A 50 -4.01 -9.69 9.56
C MET A 50 -2.87 -9.24 8.63
N PRO A 51 -3.07 -8.18 7.83
CA PRO A 51 -1.99 -7.60 7.04
C PRO A 51 -0.95 -6.91 7.94
N PRO A 52 0.26 -6.69 7.43
CA PRO A 52 1.29 -5.95 8.16
C PRO A 52 0.84 -4.54 8.52
N THR A 53 1.06 -4.15 9.78
CA THR A 53 0.79 -2.79 10.27
C THR A 53 1.89 -2.29 11.17
N LEU A 54 2.05 -0.97 11.22
CA LEU A 54 2.89 -0.27 12.17
C LEU A 54 2.04 0.70 12.99
N THR A 55 2.11 0.56 14.30
CA THR A 55 1.56 1.54 15.25
C THR A 55 2.72 2.21 15.97
N VAL A 56 2.70 3.53 16.04
CA VAL A 56 3.68 4.30 16.81
C VAL A 56 2.92 5.17 17.79
N CYS A 57 3.28 5.06 19.06
CA CYS A 57 2.66 5.81 20.15
C CYS A 57 3.71 6.59 20.91
N ASP A 58 3.37 7.78 21.32
CA ASP A 58 4.06 8.49 22.38
C ASP A 58 3.31 8.34 23.71
N ALA A 59 3.70 9.07 24.75
CA ALA A 59 3.02 9.03 26.05
C ALA A 59 1.58 9.57 26.03
N ALA A 60 1.23 10.36 25.02
CA ALA A 60 -0.11 10.93 24.84
C ALA A 60 -1.05 9.99 24.03
N GLY A 61 -0.48 9.07 23.25
CA GLY A 61 -1.25 8.12 22.45
C GLY A 61 -0.66 7.86 21.05
N PRO A 62 -1.48 7.31 20.14
CA PRO A 62 -1.02 6.98 18.80
C PRO A 62 -0.66 8.23 17.99
N LEU A 63 0.49 8.20 17.31
CA LEU A 63 0.88 9.25 16.39
C LEU A 63 -0.02 9.26 15.14
N PRO A 64 -0.20 10.45 14.52
CA PRO A 64 -0.87 10.57 13.25
C PRO A 64 -0.29 9.64 12.19
N ARG A 65 -1.13 9.14 11.29
CA ARG A 65 -0.78 8.20 10.22
C ARG A 65 0.51 8.58 9.47
N ARG A 66 0.64 9.84 9.07
CA ARG A 66 1.78 10.37 8.30
C ARG A 66 3.10 10.43 9.08
N GLU A 67 3.05 10.37 10.41
CA GLU A 67 4.21 10.56 11.29
C GLU A 67 4.82 9.24 11.79
N ARG A 68 4.14 8.11 11.56
CA ARG A 68 4.55 6.81 12.09
C ARG A 68 5.88 6.32 11.54
N GLU A 69 6.17 6.63 10.29
CA GLU A 69 7.34 6.13 9.58
C GLU A 69 8.53 7.10 9.61
N TRP A 70 8.32 8.35 9.99
CA TRP A 70 9.29 9.42 9.84
C TRP A 70 10.70 9.15 10.39
N ALA A 71 10.83 8.50 11.53
CA ALA A 71 12.16 8.23 12.08
C ALA A 71 12.77 6.91 11.58
N ILE A 72 12.02 6.09 10.82
CA ILE A 72 12.44 4.76 10.37
C ILE A 72 12.42 4.62 8.83
N ASP A 73 11.95 5.62 8.10
CA ASP A 73 11.84 5.60 6.63
C ASP A 73 13.19 5.76 5.91
N GLY A 74 14.22 6.07 6.66
CA GLY A 74 15.55 6.29 6.14
C GLY A 74 15.78 7.66 5.52
N GLY A 75 14.81 8.55 5.58
CA GLY A 75 14.89 9.93 5.10
C GLY A 75 15.80 10.80 5.97
N GLU A 76 16.48 11.78 5.36
CA GLU A 76 17.29 12.73 6.11
C GLU A 76 16.46 13.88 6.70
N TRP A 77 15.24 14.09 6.19
CA TRP A 77 14.39 15.26 6.52
C TRP A 77 13.18 14.89 7.38
N THR A 78 12.84 13.62 7.45
CA THR A 78 11.73 13.10 8.26
C THR A 78 12.21 12.84 9.68
N ARG A 79 11.38 13.19 10.68
CA ARG A 79 11.73 13.04 12.10
C ARG A 79 10.49 13.13 12.99
N ASN A 80 10.51 12.43 14.12
CA ASN A 80 9.51 12.56 15.15
C ASN A 80 10.00 13.54 16.23
N THR A 81 9.24 14.61 16.45
CA THR A 81 9.50 15.56 17.53
C THR A 81 8.43 15.43 18.60
N LEU A 82 8.86 15.16 19.83
CA LEU A 82 8.00 14.94 20.98
C LEU A 82 8.22 16.04 22.02
N MET A 83 7.14 16.49 22.65
CA MET A 83 7.23 17.43 23.77
C MET A 83 7.90 16.78 24.97
N GLY A 84 8.52 17.56 25.85
CA GLY A 84 9.24 17.03 27.01
C GLY A 84 8.38 16.26 28.02
N SER A 85 7.07 16.49 27.99
CA SER A 85 6.10 15.69 28.75
C SER A 85 5.86 14.30 28.16
N SER A 86 6.18 14.08 26.88
CA SER A 86 6.12 12.80 26.22
C SER A 86 7.50 12.14 26.25
N ASN A 87 7.74 11.38 27.29
CA ASN A 87 9.04 10.78 27.62
C ASN A 87 9.25 9.40 26.99
N SER A 88 8.37 8.96 26.11
CA SER A 88 8.48 7.66 25.43
C SER A 88 7.97 7.71 23.99
N LEU A 89 8.60 6.90 23.14
CA LEU A 89 8.18 6.64 21.77
C LEU A 89 8.25 5.13 21.53
N GLN A 90 7.10 4.51 21.26
CA GLN A 90 6.98 3.09 21.09
C GLN A 90 6.51 2.72 19.69
N TYR A 91 7.28 1.87 19.02
CA TYR A 91 6.96 1.22 17.75
C TYR A 91 6.42 -0.18 18.02
N GLN A 92 5.34 -0.54 17.33
CA GLN A 92 4.74 -1.87 17.37
C GLN A 92 4.46 -2.35 15.97
N TRP A 93 5.17 -3.37 15.50
CA TRP A 93 4.92 -4.09 14.27
C TRP A 93 3.96 -5.25 14.52
N THR A 94 2.91 -5.34 13.71
CA THR A 94 1.93 -6.42 13.79
C THR A 94 1.92 -7.18 12.47
N ALA A 95 1.80 -8.51 12.54
CA ALA A 95 1.90 -9.43 11.40
C ALA A 95 3.21 -9.32 10.60
N MET A 96 4.20 -8.68 11.18
CA MET A 96 5.57 -8.56 10.66
C MET A 96 6.55 -8.36 11.81
N SER A 97 7.83 -8.49 11.53
CA SER A 97 8.93 -8.17 12.43
C SER A 97 10.12 -7.64 11.67
N VAL A 98 10.93 -6.81 12.34
CA VAL A 98 12.19 -6.31 11.79
C VAL A 98 13.32 -7.25 12.22
N LYS A 99 14.01 -7.85 11.26
CA LYS A 99 15.17 -8.71 11.52
C LYS A 99 16.46 -7.90 11.42
N ALA A 100 17.07 -7.63 12.57
CA ALA A 100 18.27 -6.83 12.66
C ALA A 100 19.25 -7.40 13.71
N ASP A 101 20.52 -7.18 13.50
CA ASP A 101 21.59 -7.52 14.46
C ASP A 101 22.20 -6.27 15.10
N ARG A 102 21.99 -5.09 14.49
CA ARG A 102 22.50 -3.80 14.96
C ARG A 102 21.48 -2.69 14.72
N ILE A 103 21.45 -1.72 15.63
CA ILE A 103 20.67 -0.49 15.51
C ILE A 103 21.58 0.72 15.64
N LYS A 104 21.31 1.75 14.84
CA LYS A 104 21.83 3.11 15.02
C LYS A 104 20.66 4.03 15.31
N LEU A 105 20.76 4.79 16.39
CA LEU A 105 19.80 5.80 16.79
C LEU A 105 20.46 7.17 16.78
N ARG A 106 19.83 8.13 16.11
CA ARG A 106 20.21 9.54 16.16
C ARG A 106 19.07 10.38 16.66
N CYS A 107 19.26 11.06 17.76
CA CYS A 107 18.27 11.98 18.32
C CYS A 107 18.97 13.18 19.02
N TYR A 108 18.20 14.19 19.36
CA TYR A 108 18.65 15.21 20.29
C TYR A 108 17.54 15.56 21.30
N VAL A 109 17.94 16.14 22.44
CA VAL A 109 17.06 16.67 23.45
C VAL A 109 17.35 18.16 23.62
N ALA A 110 16.29 18.99 23.52
CA ALA A 110 16.33 20.39 23.88
C ALA A 110 15.80 20.58 25.31
N TYR A 111 16.45 21.38 26.11
CA TYR A 111 16.16 21.48 27.53
C TYR A 111 16.19 22.90 28.07
N ASP A 112 15.48 23.12 29.17
CA ASP A 112 15.51 24.37 29.96
C ASP A 112 16.64 24.28 30.99
N GLU A 113 17.68 25.04 30.79
CA GLU A 113 18.87 25.07 31.65
C GLU A 113 18.55 25.37 33.12
N ALA A 114 17.52 26.15 33.38
CA ALA A 114 17.09 26.48 34.73
C ALA A 114 16.44 25.32 35.48
N LYS A 115 15.97 24.31 34.74
CA LYS A 115 15.29 23.13 35.28
C LYS A 115 16.12 21.84 35.15
N ALA A 116 17.13 21.83 34.29
CA ALA A 116 17.97 20.67 34.03
C ALA A 116 19.06 20.51 35.08
N HIS A 117 18.71 20.12 36.31
CA HIS A 117 19.65 20.03 37.43
C HIS A 117 20.34 18.65 37.54
N GLY A 118 19.75 17.63 36.95
CA GLY A 118 20.25 16.25 36.95
C GLY A 118 21.00 15.85 35.68
N GLY A 119 21.29 14.57 35.59
CA GLY A 119 21.72 13.94 34.34
C GLY A 119 20.56 13.64 33.43
N TYR A 120 20.87 12.98 32.30
CA TYR A 120 19.87 12.39 31.43
C TYR A 120 20.14 10.91 31.20
N SER A 121 19.09 10.19 30.83
CA SER A 121 19.19 8.81 30.32
C SER A 121 18.22 8.65 29.15
N ILE A 122 18.72 8.12 28.03
CA ILE A 122 17.89 7.60 26.96
C ILE A 122 18.10 6.10 26.84
N LYS A 123 17.01 5.35 26.84
CA LYS A 123 17.03 3.89 26.78
C LYS A 123 16.33 3.40 25.53
N VAL A 124 16.88 2.33 24.95
CA VAL A 124 16.26 1.53 23.90
C VAL A 124 15.84 0.19 24.49
N LEU A 125 14.57 -0.15 24.37
CA LEU A 125 14.00 -1.36 24.94
C LEU A 125 13.34 -2.20 23.86
N VAL A 126 13.40 -3.52 24.01
CA VAL A 126 12.69 -4.50 23.20
C VAL A 126 11.90 -5.47 24.08
N PRO A 127 10.82 -6.13 23.58
CA PRO A 127 10.07 -7.10 24.35
C PRO A 127 10.90 -8.32 24.74
N THR A 128 10.66 -8.85 25.95
CA THR A 128 11.35 -10.06 26.47
C THR A 128 10.68 -11.37 26.09
N GLY A 129 9.63 -11.37 25.29
CA GLY A 129 8.78 -12.54 25.04
C GLY A 129 7.87 -12.94 26.21
N LYS A 130 8.06 -12.38 27.40
CA LYS A 130 7.13 -12.52 28.54
C LYS A 130 6.06 -11.43 28.46
N LYS A 131 4.83 -11.76 28.83
CA LYS A 131 3.70 -10.82 28.79
C LYS A 131 4.07 -9.49 29.48
N GLY A 132 4.16 -8.41 28.70
CA GLY A 132 4.42 -7.04 29.19
C GLY A 132 5.86 -6.75 29.61
N GLY A 133 6.81 -7.69 29.48
CA GLY A 133 8.20 -7.46 29.85
C GLY A 133 8.99 -6.73 28.76
N TRP A 134 9.80 -5.75 29.17
CA TRP A 134 10.74 -5.02 28.34
C TRP A 134 12.16 -5.19 28.84
N ARG A 135 13.13 -5.29 27.94
CA ARG A 135 14.55 -5.38 28.22
C ARG A 135 15.26 -4.18 27.63
N VAL A 136 16.03 -3.48 28.44
CA VAL A 136 16.94 -2.45 27.95
C VAL A 136 18.06 -3.12 27.17
N VAL A 137 18.21 -2.77 25.90
CA VAL A 137 19.25 -3.29 24.99
C VAL A 137 20.35 -2.29 24.76
N ALA A 138 20.06 -1.00 24.96
CA ALA A 138 21.06 0.07 24.94
C ALA A 138 20.61 1.23 25.82
N GLU A 139 21.58 1.96 26.34
CA GLU A 139 21.37 3.16 27.13
C GLU A 139 22.52 4.15 26.92
N ASP A 140 22.19 5.44 26.75
CA ASP A 140 23.12 6.56 26.88
C ASP A 140 22.76 7.34 28.14
N ARG A 141 23.75 7.58 28.99
CA ARG A 141 23.61 8.36 30.21
C ARG A 141 24.64 9.46 30.24
N GLY A 142 24.23 10.64 30.68
CA GLY A 142 25.14 11.76 30.93
C GLY A 142 24.91 12.36 32.29
N GLY A 143 25.97 12.95 32.85
CA GLY A 143 25.89 13.77 34.06
C GLY A 143 25.27 15.13 33.76
N LYS A 144 25.47 16.08 34.71
CA LYS A 144 24.99 17.46 34.56
C LYS A 144 25.40 18.03 33.22
N LEU A 145 24.43 18.53 32.48
CA LEU A 145 24.65 19.13 31.16
C LEU A 145 25.51 20.41 31.29
N PRO A 146 26.48 20.63 30.41
CA PRO A 146 27.28 21.84 30.45
C PRO A 146 26.37 23.06 30.23
N GLY A 147 26.33 23.95 31.19
CA GLY A 147 25.71 25.26 31.04
C GLY A 147 26.38 26.06 29.93
N THR A 148 25.59 26.82 29.20
CA THR A 148 25.92 27.76 28.13
C THR A 148 26.17 27.17 26.74
N LEU A 149 25.08 27.07 25.99
CA LEU A 149 25.11 27.30 24.55
C LEU A 149 24.64 28.74 24.27
N SER A 150 25.27 29.40 23.34
CA SER A 150 25.11 30.82 23.04
C SER A 150 23.66 31.24 22.95
N LYS A 151 23.24 32.22 23.73
CA LYS A 151 21.96 32.92 23.61
C LYS A 151 21.87 33.57 22.22
N SER A 152 21.16 32.98 21.30
CA SER A 152 20.80 33.69 20.08
C SER A 152 19.79 34.80 20.46
N LYS A 153 20.10 36.04 20.10
CA LYS A 153 19.19 37.17 20.30
C LYS A 153 17.96 36.95 19.42
N VAL A 154 16.81 36.69 20.03
CA VAL A 154 15.52 36.70 19.35
C VAL A 154 15.28 38.11 18.85
N SER A 155 15.11 38.32 17.56
CA SER A 155 14.70 39.60 16.99
C SER A 155 13.28 39.89 17.46
N SER A 156 13.07 41.09 18.00
CA SER A 156 11.73 41.62 18.37
C SER A 156 10.91 42.06 17.16
N ASP A 157 11.44 41.96 15.95
CA ASP A 157 10.76 42.31 14.71
C ASP A 157 9.94 41.11 14.20
N PRO A 158 8.59 41.17 14.21
CA PRO A 158 7.73 40.08 13.79
C PRO A 158 7.88 39.72 12.29
N ASN A 159 8.48 40.57 11.47
CA ASN A 159 8.75 40.35 10.05
C ASN A 159 10.13 39.72 9.79
N LYS A 160 10.99 39.67 10.79
CA LYS A 160 12.25 38.92 10.75
C LYS A 160 12.09 37.60 11.47
N GLN A 161 11.60 36.60 10.79
CA GLN A 161 11.63 35.21 11.27
C GLN A 161 13.09 34.67 11.28
N THR A 162 13.97 35.36 11.93
CA THR A 162 15.34 34.93 12.18
C THR A 162 15.50 34.71 13.66
N GLY A 163 15.08 33.60 14.16
CA GLY A 163 15.37 33.27 15.53
C GLY A 163 14.35 32.31 16.12
N THR A 164 14.42 31.06 15.76
CA THR A 164 14.10 30.03 16.73
C THR A 164 14.93 30.31 17.98
N SER A 165 14.28 30.56 19.13
CA SER A 165 14.95 30.50 20.42
C SER A 165 15.69 29.19 20.50
N MET A 166 17.00 29.18 20.29
CA MET A 166 17.78 27.95 20.34
C MET A 166 17.95 27.59 21.82
N LEU A 167 17.10 26.69 22.27
CA LEU A 167 17.31 26.03 23.56
C LEU A 167 18.64 25.27 23.51
N PRO A 168 19.34 25.13 24.62
CA PRO A 168 20.46 24.19 24.72
C PRO A 168 20.03 22.81 24.27
N GLN A 169 20.90 22.12 23.53
CA GLN A 169 20.63 20.82 22.95
C GLN A 169 21.72 19.82 23.33
N ARG A 170 21.32 18.58 23.50
CA ARG A 170 22.21 17.45 23.61
C ARG A 170 21.97 16.49 22.46
N ASP A 171 22.97 16.33 21.59
CA ASP A 171 22.99 15.31 20.55
C ASP A 171 23.31 13.94 21.15
N ILE A 172 22.55 12.95 20.76
CA ILE A 172 22.65 11.56 21.19
C ILE A 172 22.77 10.68 19.95
N ASN A 173 23.88 9.94 19.86
CA ASN A 173 24.15 9.01 18.78
C ASN A 173 24.50 7.66 19.41
N LEU A 174 23.60 6.70 19.32
CA LEU A 174 23.81 5.34 19.79
C LEU A 174 24.04 4.42 18.60
N GLN A 175 25.02 3.54 18.74
CA GLN A 175 25.18 2.39 17.87
C GLN A 175 25.47 1.18 18.74
N PHE A 176 24.69 0.12 18.58
CA PHE A 176 24.81 -1.06 19.42
C PHE A 176 24.38 -2.32 18.68
N ASP A 177 24.97 -3.44 19.07
CA ASP A 177 24.59 -4.75 18.56
C ASP A 177 23.48 -5.33 19.43
N LEU A 178 22.50 -5.95 18.78
CA LEU A 178 21.39 -6.60 19.47
C LEU A 178 21.81 -7.99 19.97
N PRO A 179 21.42 -8.34 21.21
CA PRO A 179 21.55 -9.71 21.69
C PRO A 179 20.87 -10.71 20.74
N ALA A 180 21.40 -11.92 20.62
CA ALA A 180 20.92 -12.90 19.65
C ALA A 180 19.43 -13.23 19.79
N ASP A 181 18.92 -13.20 21.01
CA ASP A 181 17.50 -13.43 21.34
C ASP A 181 16.59 -12.21 21.11
N CYS A 182 17.16 -11.06 20.70
CA CYS A 182 16.46 -9.81 20.43
C CYS A 182 16.50 -9.35 18.96
N ARG A 183 16.94 -10.23 18.05
CA ARG A 183 17.17 -9.90 16.64
C ARG A 183 15.92 -10.02 15.75
N ASP A 184 14.80 -10.43 16.32
CA ASP A 184 13.48 -10.48 15.66
C ASP A 184 12.53 -9.51 16.40
N ILE A 185 12.52 -8.26 15.93
CA ILE A 185 11.94 -7.14 16.65
C ILE A 185 10.47 -6.97 16.22
N THR A 186 9.54 -7.27 17.12
CA THR A 186 8.10 -7.02 16.94
C THR A 186 7.65 -5.71 17.58
N ALA A 187 8.43 -5.18 18.52
CA ALA A 187 8.21 -3.87 19.11
C ALA A 187 9.53 -3.28 19.60
N MET A 188 9.60 -1.97 19.69
CA MET A 188 10.72 -1.22 20.24
C MET A 188 10.21 0.01 20.96
N ARG A 189 10.83 0.35 22.09
CA ARG A 189 10.51 1.56 22.85
C ARG A 189 11.78 2.37 23.10
N LEU A 190 11.68 3.66 22.90
CA LEU A 190 12.64 4.66 23.35
C LEU A 190 12.06 5.31 24.61
N GLU A 191 12.86 5.45 25.65
CA GLU A 191 12.48 6.16 26.89
C GLU A 191 13.51 7.25 27.19
N LEU A 192 13.04 8.46 27.42
CA LEU A 192 13.84 9.61 27.84
C LEU A 192 13.54 9.90 29.31
N ASP A 193 14.58 9.94 30.13
CA ASP A 193 14.53 10.41 31.50
C ASP A 193 15.46 11.63 31.64
N MET A 194 14.89 12.82 31.69
CA MET A 194 15.60 14.09 31.80
C MET A 194 14.70 15.16 32.40
N GLU A 195 15.07 15.65 33.56
CA GLU A 195 14.43 16.82 34.14
C GLU A 195 14.72 18.06 33.29
N GLY A 196 13.68 18.90 33.06
CA GLY A 196 13.80 20.11 32.27
C GLY A 196 13.82 19.89 30.76
N ALA A 197 13.59 18.67 30.25
CA ALA A 197 13.38 18.44 28.82
C ALA A 197 12.19 19.25 28.30
N VAL A 198 12.39 20.03 27.23
CA VAL A 198 11.33 20.81 26.58
C VAL A 198 10.76 20.05 25.42
N TYR A 199 11.60 19.52 24.56
CA TYR A 199 11.25 18.56 23.52
C TYR A 199 12.47 17.73 23.14
N TRP A 200 12.20 16.58 22.53
CA TRP A 200 13.23 15.73 21.93
C TRP A 200 12.83 15.31 20.54
N THR A 201 13.81 15.11 19.68
CA THR A 201 13.60 14.80 18.29
C THR A 201 14.38 13.54 17.93
N VAL A 202 13.67 12.54 17.44
CA VAL A 202 14.24 11.31 16.87
C VAL A 202 14.37 11.53 15.38
N PHE A 203 15.61 11.60 14.88
CA PHE A 203 15.91 11.78 13.46
C PHE A 203 15.84 10.47 12.71
N ASN A 204 16.66 9.50 13.16
CA ASN A 204 16.80 8.23 12.48
C ASN A 204 16.95 7.09 13.46
N ILE A 205 16.27 6.00 13.13
CA ILE A 205 16.48 4.67 13.70
C ILE A 205 16.80 3.75 12.54
N ASP A 206 18.06 3.43 12.36
CA ASP A 206 18.52 2.59 11.27
C ASP A 206 18.76 1.17 11.77
N PHE A 207 18.17 0.21 11.09
CA PHE A 207 18.33 -1.21 11.36
C PHE A 207 19.33 -1.81 10.38
N TYR A 208 20.22 -2.66 10.89
CA TYR A 208 21.24 -3.34 10.11
C TYR A 208 21.18 -4.84 10.32
N LYS A 209 21.46 -5.60 9.28
CA LYS A 209 21.60 -7.06 9.33
C LYS A 209 22.76 -7.46 8.42
N ASP A 210 23.66 -8.29 8.94
CA ASP A 210 24.83 -8.78 8.21
C ASP A 210 25.63 -7.64 7.54
N GLY A 211 25.72 -6.49 8.22
CA GLY A 211 26.42 -5.29 7.75
C GLY A 211 25.64 -4.40 6.77
N GLY A 212 24.54 -4.87 6.21
CA GLY A 212 23.65 -4.10 5.32
C GLY A 212 22.53 -3.37 6.08
N ARG A 213 22.13 -2.18 5.60
CA ARG A 213 20.98 -1.46 6.14
C ARG A 213 19.70 -2.14 5.69
N VAL A 214 18.80 -2.40 6.64
CA VAL A 214 17.46 -2.98 6.40
C VAL A 214 16.45 -1.84 6.26
N LEU A 215 15.96 -1.57 5.07
CA LEU A 215 14.89 -0.59 4.82
C LEU A 215 13.58 -1.30 4.46
N ALA A 216 13.65 -2.29 3.57
CA ALA A 216 12.48 -2.94 3.01
C ALA A 216 11.60 -3.66 4.04
N ASP A 217 12.18 -4.17 5.14
CA ASP A 217 11.43 -4.94 6.15
C ASP A 217 11.01 -4.10 7.36
N VAL A 218 11.27 -2.80 7.36
CA VAL A 218 10.95 -1.90 8.49
C VAL A 218 9.58 -1.27 8.34
N ILE A 219 9.23 -0.91 7.12
CA ILE A 219 7.97 -0.23 6.78
C ILE A 219 6.95 -1.25 6.24
N PRO A 220 5.67 -1.19 6.68
CA PRO A 220 4.63 -2.14 6.25
C PRO A 220 4.40 -2.19 4.74
N ASN A 221 4.64 -1.09 3.99
CA ASN A 221 4.43 -1.04 2.55
C ASN A 221 5.33 -2.01 1.74
N SER A 222 6.39 -2.53 2.34
CA SER A 222 7.23 -3.57 1.74
C SER A 222 6.56 -4.95 1.71
N ARG A 223 5.50 -5.15 2.48
CA ARG A 223 4.77 -6.41 2.60
C ARG A 223 3.29 -6.20 2.32
N PHE A 224 2.83 -6.81 1.25
CA PHE A 224 1.45 -6.68 0.82
C PHE A 224 0.51 -7.67 1.52
N GLY A 225 -0.63 -7.16 1.97
CA GLY A 225 -1.78 -7.95 2.40
C GLY A 225 -3.04 -7.20 2.02
N SER A 226 -3.87 -7.80 1.14
CA SER A 226 -5.07 -7.10 0.65
C SER A 226 -6.16 -7.07 1.70
N ALA A 227 -6.31 -5.90 2.33
CA ALA A 227 -7.42 -5.59 3.22
C ALA A 227 -7.52 -4.08 3.44
N TRP A 228 -8.70 -3.60 3.65
CA TRP A 228 -8.95 -2.30 4.25
C TRP A 228 -9.03 -2.43 5.78
N MET A 229 -8.47 -1.46 6.47
CA MET A 229 -8.59 -1.32 7.91
C MET A 229 -9.08 0.08 8.26
N SER A 230 -10.14 0.18 9.08
CA SER A 230 -10.65 1.47 9.57
C SER A 230 -9.67 2.13 10.55
N ALA A 231 -9.79 3.43 10.75
CA ALA A 231 -9.01 4.14 11.76
C ALA A 231 -9.45 3.84 13.19
N GLY A 232 -10.68 3.35 13.38
CA GLY A 232 -11.27 3.00 14.67
C GLY A 232 -12.35 1.94 14.55
N GLU A 233 -13.07 1.70 15.65
CA GLU A 233 -14.19 0.74 15.73
C GLU A 233 -15.55 1.40 16.06
N GLY A 234 -15.68 2.69 15.72
CA GLY A 234 -16.93 3.44 15.85
C GLY A 234 -17.87 3.18 14.67
N HIS A 235 -18.59 4.23 14.28
CA HIS A 235 -19.43 4.21 13.08
C HIS A 235 -18.56 4.36 11.84
N GLU A 236 -18.29 3.25 11.17
CA GLU A 236 -17.44 3.19 9.97
C GLU A 236 -18.21 2.60 8.80
N TRP A 237 -17.79 2.96 7.59
CA TRP A 237 -18.39 2.41 6.37
C TRP A 237 -17.39 2.28 5.23
N ALA A 238 -17.70 1.35 4.32
CA ALA A 238 -17.03 1.21 3.03
C ALA A 238 -18.09 1.10 1.93
N GLN A 239 -17.94 1.87 0.85
CA GLN A 239 -18.86 1.87 -0.28
C GLN A 239 -18.15 1.68 -1.61
N VAL A 240 -18.76 0.90 -2.49
CA VAL A 240 -18.30 0.68 -3.87
C VAL A 240 -19.24 1.38 -4.85
N ASP A 241 -18.68 1.99 -5.90
CA ASP A 241 -19.39 2.52 -7.06
C ASP A 241 -19.39 1.46 -8.17
N LEU A 242 -20.52 0.89 -8.49
CA LEU A 242 -20.68 -0.08 -9.58
C LEU A 242 -20.59 0.55 -10.98
N ALA A 243 -20.34 1.86 -11.04
CA ALA A 243 -20.25 2.71 -12.23
C ALA A 243 -21.60 2.92 -12.97
N ALA A 244 -22.52 1.99 -12.87
CA ALA A 244 -23.86 2.08 -13.45
C ALA A 244 -24.88 1.42 -12.53
N LYS A 245 -26.15 1.77 -12.72
CA LYS A 245 -27.26 1.11 -12.03
C LYS A 245 -27.32 -0.36 -12.46
N SER A 246 -27.25 -1.26 -11.48
CA SER A 246 -27.13 -2.71 -11.66
C SER A 246 -28.14 -3.45 -10.78
N GLU A 247 -28.56 -4.64 -11.18
CA GLU A 247 -29.34 -5.55 -10.33
C GLU A 247 -28.39 -6.33 -9.44
N VAL A 248 -28.49 -6.15 -8.13
CA VAL A 248 -27.61 -6.81 -7.15
C VAL A 248 -28.31 -8.02 -6.57
N SER A 249 -27.67 -9.19 -6.70
CA SER A 249 -28.15 -10.46 -6.19
C SER A 249 -27.56 -10.81 -4.82
N PHE A 250 -26.26 -10.59 -4.66
CA PHE A 250 -25.52 -10.91 -3.43
C PHE A 250 -24.46 -9.87 -3.11
N VAL A 251 -24.21 -9.70 -1.81
CA VAL A 251 -23.03 -9.01 -1.28
C VAL A 251 -22.25 -10.00 -0.43
N ASP A 252 -21.00 -10.29 -0.82
CA ASP A 252 -20.09 -11.15 -0.09
C ASP A 252 -19.05 -10.29 0.62
N LEU A 253 -18.86 -10.52 1.92
CA LEU A 253 -17.92 -9.81 2.77
C LEU A 253 -16.93 -10.81 3.37
N SER A 254 -15.63 -10.57 3.20
CA SER A 254 -14.55 -11.40 3.75
C SER A 254 -13.83 -10.66 4.87
N TRP A 255 -14.07 -11.08 6.11
CA TRP A 255 -13.62 -10.42 7.31
C TRP A 255 -12.32 -11.01 7.87
N ILE A 256 -11.48 -10.15 8.40
CA ILE A 256 -10.39 -10.48 9.32
C ILE A 256 -10.80 -10.07 10.72
N ARG A 257 -11.38 -8.87 10.86
CA ARG A 257 -11.95 -8.33 12.08
C ARG A 257 -13.28 -7.68 11.75
N ARG A 258 -14.37 -8.32 12.15
CA ARG A 258 -15.73 -7.94 11.76
C ARG A 258 -16.42 -7.05 12.80
N PRO A 259 -17.43 -6.26 12.41
CA PRO A 259 -18.24 -5.52 13.36
C PRO A 259 -19.12 -6.45 14.18
N LYS A 260 -19.50 -6.02 15.39
CA LYS A 260 -20.56 -6.66 16.18
C LYS A 260 -21.93 -6.46 15.55
N HIS A 261 -22.15 -5.27 15.02
CA HIS A 261 -23.39 -4.86 14.33
C HIS A 261 -23.04 -4.21 13.01
N GLY A 262 -23.92 -4.35 12.04
CA GLY A 262 -23.75 -3.68 10.75
C GLY A 262 -24.90 -3.96 9.80
N TYR A 263 -24.87 -3.29 8.66
CA TYR A 263 -25.92 -3.41 7.67
C TYR A 263 -25.44 -3.02 6.27
N ILE A 264 -26.19 -3.43 5.27
CA ILE A 264 -25.97 -3.06 3.87
C ILE A 264 -26.97 -1.97 3.48
N GLU A 265 -26.44 -0.94 2.85
CA GLU A 265 -27.19 0.15 2.25
C GLU A 265 -26.91 0.25 0.76
N VAL A 266 -27.87 0.77 0.03
CA VAL A 266 -27.76 1.03 -1.40
C VAL A 266 -28.19 2.43 -1.74
N SER A 267 -27.64 2.97 -2.84
CA SER A 267 -27.97 4.30 -3.33
C SER A 267 -27.82 4.37 -4.85
N ASP A 268 -28.53 5.31 -5.49
CA ASP A 268 -28.34 5.64 -6.90
C ASP A 268 -27.45 6.89 -7.09
N ASP A 269 -27.28 7.74 -6.07
CA ASP A 269 -26.61 9.04 -6.13
C ASP A 269 -25.50 9.25 -5.09
N ALA A 270 -25.21 8.23 -4.25
CA ALA A 270 -24.29 8.26 -3.12
C ALA A 270 -24.65 9.32 -2.04
N ARG A 271 -25.86 9.87 -2.06
CA ARG A 271 -26.35 10.88 -1.11
C ARG A 271 -27.51 10.34 -0.29
N GLN A 272 -28.50 9.73 -0.96
CA GLN A 272 -29.65 9.12 -0.31
C GLN A 272 -29.43 7.62 -0.20
N TRP A 273 -29.43 7.11 1.03
CA TRP A 273 -29.12 5.72 1.34
C TRP A 273 -30.34 4.99 1.89
N ARG A 274 -30.55 3.78 1.42
CA ARG A 274 -31.62 2.89 1.87
C ARG A 274 -31.03 1.60 2.38
N ARG A 275 -31.30 1.26 3.64
CA ARG A 275 -30.92 -0.03 4.22
C ARG A 275 -31.71 -1.15 3.54
N VAL A 276 -31.01 -2.19 3.11
CA VAL A 276 -31.59 -3.34 2.40
C VAL A 276 -31.35 -4.67 3.10
N ALA A 277 -30.36 -4.75 3.98
CA ALA A 277 -30.08 -5.94 4.77
C ALA A 277 -29.33 -5.59 6.05
N THR A 278 -29.38 -6.49 7.03
CA THR A 278 -28.62 -6.38 8.28
C THR A 278 -27.61 -7.54 8.34
N LEU A 279 -26.40 -7.28 8.83
CA LEU A 279 -25.40 -8.30 9.08
C LEU A 279 -25.77 -9.12 10.33
N PRO A 280 -25.40 -10.41 10.40
CA PRO A 280 -25.62 -11.21 11.61
C PRO A 280 -24.85 -10.61 12.80
N ASP A 281 -25.60 -10.26 13.86
CA ASP A 281 -25.05 -9.67 15.09
C ASP A 281 -24.11 -10.63 15.83
N ASN A 282 -23.01 -10.06 16.33
CA ASN A 282 -22.00 -10.77 17.14
C ASN A 282 -21.52 -12.10 16.52
N SER A 283 -21.60 -12.21 15.19
CA SER A 283 -21.19 -13.42 14.47
C SER A 283 -19.68 -13.63 14.57
N LYS A 284 -19.25 -14.88 14.58
CA LYS A 284 -17.83 -15.27 14.49
C LYS A 284 -17.45 -15.83 13.11
N ARG A 285 -18.32 -15.66 12.13
CA ARG A 285 -18.05 -16.09 10.75
C ARG A 285 -17.05 -15.17 10.09
N ARG A 286 -16.16 -15.73 9.30
CA ARG A 286 -15.19 -14.96 8.49
C ARG A 286 -15.80 -14.38 7.23
N THR A 287 -16.89 -14.97 6.75
CA THR A 287 -17.57 -14.55 5.53
C THR A 287 -19.05 -14.37 5.79
N ASP A 288 -19.63 -13.35 5.20
CA ASP A 288 -21.06 -13.18 5.10
C ASP A 288 -21.44 -13.16 3.62
N ARG A 289 -22.40 -14.00 3.23
CA ARG A 289 -23.07 -13.94 1.93
C ARG A 289 -24.48 -13.44 2.13
N ILE A 290 -24.73 -12.21 1.76
CA ILE A 290 -25.99 -11.52 1.97
C ILE A 290 -26.77 -11.50 0.66
N LYS A 291 -27.92 -12.19 0.65
CA LYS A 291 -28.81 -12.20 -0.52
C LYS A 291 -29.63 -10.90 -0.56
N LEU A 292 -29.64 -10.25 -1.71
CA LEU A 292 -30.47 -9.09 -2.01
C LEU A 292 -31.41 -9.47 -3.17
N SER A 293 -32.71 -9.37 -2.95
CA SER A 293 -33.70 -9.72 -3.99
C SER A 293 -34.40 -8.47 -4.48
N GLY A 294 -34.42 -8.26 -5.81
CA GLY A 294 -35.07 -7.11 -6.43
C GLY A 294 -34.46 -5.76 -6.08
N VAL A 295 -33.15 -5.74 -5.78
CA VAL A 295 -32.42 -4.52 -5.49
C VAL A 295 -31.68 -4.06 -6.72
N SER A 296 -32.02 -2.86 -7.21
CA SER A 296 -31.28 -2.19 -8.29
C SER A 296 -30.69 -0.90 -7.76
N CYS A 297 -29.36 -0.71 -7.94
CA CYS A 297 -28.65 0.45 -7.43
C CYS A 297 -27.32 0.66 -8.17
N ARG A 298 -26.71 1.84 -7.98
CA ARG A 298 -25.36 2.13 -8.45
C ARG A 298 -24.31 1.96 -7.35
N TYR A 299 -24.66 2.27 -6.10
CA TYR A 299 -23.74 2.23 -4.96
C TYR A 299 -24.18 1.21 -3.94
N VAL A 300 -23.24 0.44 -3.43
CA VAL A 300 -23.43 -0.48 -2.32
C VAL A 300 -22.49 -0.08 -1.19
N ARG A 301 -23.02 0.03 0.03
CA ARG A 301 -22.28 0.38 1.24
C ARG A 301 -22.47 -0.68 2.31
N VAL A 302 -21.39 -1.08 2.95
CA VAL A 302 -21.41 -1.78 4.23
C VAL A 302 -21.12 -0.79 5.35
N THR A 303 -22.02 -0.73 6.33
CA THR A 303 -21.88 0.11 7.53
C THR A 303 -21.64 -0.78 8.74
N MET A 304 -20.73 -0.39 9.61
CA MET A 304 -20.18 -1.17 10.72
C MET A 304 -20.27 -0.38 12.02
N ASP A 305 -20.73 -1.05 13.10
CA ASP A 305 -20.96 -0.45 14.40
C ASP A 305 -20.67 -1.42 15.56
N GLY A 306 -20.60 -0.89 16.78
CA GLY A 306 -20.66 -1.66 18.03
C GLY A 306 -19.35 -2.30 18.47
N GLY A 307 -18.24 -1.96 17.86
CA GLY A 307 -16.93 -2.53 18.13
C GLY A 307 -16.64 -3.78 17.30
N SER A 308 -15.41 -4.28 17.39
CA SER A 308 -14.89 -5.33 16.50
C SER A 308 -14.77 -6.69 17.18
N ILE A 309 -14.81 -7.74 16.38
CA ILE A 309 -14.61 -9.15 16.77
C ILE A 309 -13.55 -9.76 15.86
N ASP A 310 -12.51 -10.34 16.44
CA ASP A 310 -11.51 -11.11 15.69
C ASP A 310 -12.11 -12.43 15.19
N VAL A 311 -12.14 -12.61 13.88
CA VAL A 311 -12.64 -13.84 13.22
C VAL A 311 -11.54 -14.57 12.45
N ALA A 312 -10.35 -13.97 12.38
CA ALA A 312 -9.14 -14.56 11.85
C ALA A 312 -8.00 -14.45 12.86
N LYS A 313 -6.85 -15.03 12.53
CA LYS A 313 -5.65 -14.89 13.35
C LYS A 313 -5.11 -13.46 13.21
N THR A 314 -5.27 -12.64 14.24
CA THR A 314 -4.89 -11.21 14.17
C THR A 314 -3.57 -10.91 14.90
N GLY A 315 -3.09 -11.81 15.78
CA GLY A 315 -1.99 -11.50 16.70
C GLY A 315 -2.40 -10.44 17.73
N ASP A 316 -1.44 -9.92 18.47
CA ASP A 316 -1.66 -8.81 19.41
C ASP A 316 -1.70 -7.47 18.63
N VAL A 317 -2.84 -7.13 18.06
CA VAL A 317 -3.05 -5.84 17.38
C VAL A 317 -3.49 -4.81 18.42
N PRO A 318 -2.68 -3.80 18.71
CA PRO A 318 -3.01 -2.81 19.74
C PRO A 318 -4.18 -1.91 19.33
N THR A 319 -4.43 -1.75 18.04
CA THR A 319 -5.47 -0.87 17.53
C THR A 319 -6.78 -1.63 17.33
N LYS A 320 -7.84 -1.10 17.90
CA LYS A 320 -9.21 -1.56 17.66
C LYS A 320 -9.73 -0.93 16.38
N ALA A 321 -10.10 -1.77 15.40
CA ALA A 321 -10.54 -1.34 14.08
C ALA A 321 -11.31 -2.47 13.39
N TYR A 322 -12.09 -2.17 12.38
CA TYR A 322 -12.64 -3.16 11.46
C TYR A 322 -11.59 -3.49 10.40
N VAL A 323 -11.53 -4.76 9.98
CA VAL A 323 -10.64 -5.20 8.91
C VAL A 323 -11.41 -6.09 7.96
N LEU A 324 -11.65 -5.59 6.75
CA LEU A 324 -12.36 -6.25 5.67
C LEU A 324 -11.38 -6.51 4.53
N SER A 325 -11.26 -7.78 4.13
CA SER A 325 -10.36 -8.17 3.05
C SER A 325 -10.98 -7.99 1.66
N GLU A 326 -12.27 -8.26 1.52
CA GLU A 326 -12.95 -8.18 0.22
C GLU A 326 -14.41 -7.79 0.41
N LEU A 327 -14.90 -6.89 -0.45
CA LEU A 327 -16.28 -6.53 -0.65
C LEU A 327 -16.67 -6.87 -2.08
N LYS A 328 -17.30 -8.04 -2.27
CA LYS A 328 -17.74 -8.50 -3.58
C LYS A 328 -19.25 -8.29 -3.74
N VAL A 329 -19.64 -7.70 -4.84
CA VAL A 329 -21.04 -7.49 -5.22
C VAL A 329 -21.31 -8.33 -6.48
N GLU A 330 -22.24 -9.27 -6.37
CA GLU A 330 -22.64 -10.11 -7.50
C GLU A 330 -24.02 -9.69 -8.01
N GLY A 331 -24.19 -9.77 -9.32
CA GLY A 331 -25.46 -9.45 -9.96
C GLY A 331 -25.38 -9.28 -11.46
N LYS A 332 -26.43 -8.69 -12.03
CA LYS A 332 -26.51 -8.37 -13.46
C LYS A 332 -26.32 -6.87 -13.66
N GLY A 333 -25.32 -6.48 -14.44
CA GLY A 333 -24.98 -5.08 -14.64
C GLY A 333 -24.16 -4.86 -15.90
N VAL A 334 -23.76 -3.61 -16.11
CA VAL A 334 -22.86 -3.27 -17.20
C VAL A 334 -21.46 -3.79 -16.84
N ARG A 335 -21.04 -4.84 -17.53
CA ARG A 335 -19.61 -5.20 -17.55
C ARG A 335 -18.83 -4.00 -18.10
N ARG A 336 -17.68 -3.73 -17.55
CA ARG A 336 -16.73 -2.86 -18.21
C ARG A 336 -16.25 -3.58 -19.47
N ASP A 337 -16.65 -3.05 -20.63
CA ASP A 337 -15.95 -3.42 -21.85
C ASP A 337 -14.47 -3.06 -21.67
N THR A 338 -13.63 -4.08 -21.65
CA THR A 338 -12.17 -3.91 -21.65
C THR A 338 -11.69 -3.06 -22.83
N GLU A 339 -12.53 -2.87 -23.83
CA GLU A 339 -12.27 -2.03 -25.01
C GLU A 339 -12.59 -0.55 -24.81
N SER A 340 -13.50 -0.18 -23.90
CA SER A 340 -13.90 1.25 -23.78
C SER A 340 -12.92 2.09 -22.94
N ALA A 341 -12.16 1.46 -22.04
CA ALA A 341 -11.15 2.17 -21.25
C ALA A 341 -9.96 2.64 -22.10
N THR A 342 -9.71 1.99 -23.24
CA THR A 342 -8.70 2.39 -24.22
C THR A 342 -9.13 3.60 -25.04
N ARG A 343 -10.43 3.92 -25.09
CA ARG A 343 -10.99 4.99 -25.95
C ARG A 343 -11.05 6.38 -25.30
N SER A 344 -10.99 6.50 -23.98
CA SER A 344 -11.21 7.79 -23.34
C SER A 344 -9.98 8.66 -23.13
N GLY A 345 -8.78 8.22 -23.53
CA GLY A 345 -7.56 8.99 -23.31
C GLY A 345 -6.55 9.04 -24.44
N MET A 346 -6.60 8.10 -25.36
CA MET A 346 -5.79 8.13 -26.58
C MET A 346 -6.65 7.54 -27.70
N GLU A 347 -7.04 8.35 -28.68
CA GLU A 347 -7.35 7.80 -29.99
C GLU A 347 -6.22 6.86 -30.34
N SER A 348 -6.54 5.60 -30.55
CA SER A 348 -5.66 4.58 -31.08
C SER A 348 -5.06 5.17 -32.35
N ALA A 349 -3.91 5.79 -32.25
CA ALA A 349 -2.99 5.74 -33.36
C ALA A 349 -2.74 4.23 -33.49
N ASN A 350 -3.50 3.55 -34.34
CA ASN A 350 -3.07 2.30 -34.93
C ASN A 350 -1.64 2.57 -35.35
N GLY A 351 -0.67 1.99 -34.60
CA GLY A 351 0.72 2.26 -34.85
C GLY A 351 1.00 1.88 -36.26
N GLY A 352 0.85 2.88 -37.15
CA GLY A 352 1.04 2.68 -38.56
C GLY A 352 2.45 2.17 -38.78
N TYR A 353 2.60 1.13 -39.58
CA TYR A 353 3.90 0.78 -40.14
C TYR A 353 4.32 1.92 -41.05
N ALA A 354 5.35 2.62 -40.64
CA ALA A 354 5.98 3.67 -41.48
C ALA A 354 7.49 3.59 -41.21
N ASP A 355 8.28 3.84 -42.24
CA ASP A 355 9.74 3.89 -42.16
C ASP A 355 10.39 2.63 -41.54
N ASN A 356 9.90 1.43 -41.88
CA ASN A 356 10.34 0.17 -41.33
C ASN A 356 10.17 0.07 -39.77
N ARG A 357 9.23 0.80 -39.21
CA ARG A 357 8.91 0.79 -37.79
C ARG A 357 7.44 0.49 -37.56
N MET A 358 7.18 -0.36 -36.59
CA MET A 358 5.86 -0.63 -36.03
C MET A 358 5.84 -0.12 -34.60
N MET A 359 4.96 0.83 -34.32
CA MET A 359 4.80 1.34 -32.94
C MET A 359 3.94 0.39 -32.14
N LEU A 360 4.42 0.03 -30.94
CA LEU A 360 3.68 -0.77 -29.98
C LEU A 360 3.10 0.07 -28.84
N ASN A 361 3.14 1.40 -28.96
CA ASN A 361 2.44 2.31 -28.06
C ASN A 361 0.94 2.19 -28.30
N ALA A 362 0.14 2.38 -27.26
CA ALA A 362 -1.32 2.21 -27.32
C ALA A 362 -1.76 0.79 -27.70
N GLY A 363 -3.05 0.56 -27.81
CA GLY A 363 -3.62 -0.71 -28.23
C GLY A 363 -3.72 -1.74 -27.09
N ASP A 364 -3.64 -3.03 -27.42
CA ASP A 364 -4.08 -4.14 -26.59
C ASP A 364 -3.12 -4.54 -25.46
N TRP A 365 -2.42 -3.59 -24.88
CA TRP A 365 -1.64 -3.85 -23.67
C TRP A 365 -2.53 -4.16 -22.48
N LYS A 366 -2.14 -5.15 -21.70
CA LYS A 366 -2.76 -5.50 -20.44
C LYS A 366 -1.74 -5.47 -19.32
N VAL A 367 -2.19 -5.11 -18.12
CA VAL A 367 -1.38 -5.08 -16.90
C VAL A 367 -2.07 -5.87 -15.80
N CYS A 368 -1.27 -6.61 -15.03
CA CYS A 368 -1.73 -7.35 -13.86
C CYS A 368 -0.64 -7.36 -12.79
N ARG A 369 -1.01 -7.31 -11.53
CA ARG A 369 -0.07 -7.46 -10.41
C ARG A 369 0.56 -8.85 -10.45
N ALA A 370 1.89 -8.93 -10.39
CA ALA A 370 2.63 -10.18 -10.64
C ALA A 370 2.24 -11.31 -9.68
N SER A 371 1.92 -10.98 -8.43
CA SER A 371 1.50 -11.99 -7.43
C SER A 371 0.15 -12.65 -7.72
N GLN A 372 -0.68 -12.06 -8.57
CA GLN A 372 -1.95 -12.66 -9.01
C GLN A 372 -1.75 -13.66 -10.16
N VAL A 373 -0.60 -13.64 -10.82
CA VAL A 373 -0.28 -14.51 -11.96
C VAL A 373 0.59 -15.67 -11.49
N LYS A 374 0.03 -16.88 -11.47
CA LYS A 374 0.77 -18.09 -11.04
C LYS A 374 1.78 -18.60 -12.06
N ALA A 375 1.65 -18.19 -13.32
CA ALA A 375 2.51 -18.62 -14.41
C ALA A 375 3.75 -17.73 -14.52
N GLY A 376 4.88 -18.30 -14.88
CA GLY A 376 6.10 -17.54 -15.19
C GLY A 376 6.09 -16.99 -16.62
N GLY A 377 7.10 -16.18 -16.94
CA GLY A 377 7.23 -15.50 -18.24
C GLY A 377 7.25 -16.42 -19.44
N GLU A 378 7.74 -17.65 -19.27
CA GLU A 378 7.74 -18.72 -20.31
C GLU A 378 6.33 -19.10 -20.78
N LYS A 379 5.32 -18.94 -19.93
CA LYS A 379 3.90 -19.19 -20.27
C LYS A 379 3.17 -17.89 -20.57
N VAL A 380 3.36 -16.85 -19.75
CA VAL A 380 2.66 -15.57 -19.88
C VAL A 380 2.91 -14.92 -21.24
N SER A 381 4.10 -15.08 -21.81
CA SER A 381 4.48 -14.47 -23.08
C SER A 381 4.05 -15.25 -24.33
N THR A 382 3.36 -16.38 -24.16
CA THR A 382 2.89 -17.19 -25.32
C THR A 382 1.51 -16.75 -25.80
N GLY A 383 1.22 -17.02 -27.08
CA GLY A 383 -0.10 -16.75 -27.65
C GLY A 383 -1.25 -17.59 -27.05
N GLN A 384 -0.93 -18.73 -26.41
CA GLN A 384 -1.91 -19.61 -25.75
C GLN A 384 -2.29 -19.14 -24.33
N PHE A 385 -1.54 -18.21 -23.75
CA PHE A 385 -1.86 -17.71 -22.41
C PHE A 385 -3.13 -16.84 -22.44
N ALA A 386 -4.19 -17.29 -21.78
CA ALA A 386 -5.41 -16.52 -21.59
C ALA A 386 -5.31 -15.64 -20.35
N THR A 387 -5.63 -14.37 -20.50
CA THR A 387 -5.77 -13.44 -19.37
C THR A 387 -7.16 -13.59 -18.75
N ASP A 388 -7.25 -13.56 -17.43
CA ASP A 388 -8.49 -13.53 -16.67
C ASP A 388 -8.90 -12.07 -16.30
N ASP A 389 -9.91 -11.93 -15.47
CA ASP A 389 -10.47 -10.64 -15.04
C ASP A 389 -9.54 -9.83 -14.13
N SER A 390 -8.41 -10.40 -13.66
CA SER A 390 -7.37 -9.66 -12.92
C SER A 390 -6.48 -8.80 -13.83
N TRP A 391 -6.52 -9.05 -15.15
CA TRP A 391 -5.79 -8.30 -16.15
C TRP A 391 -6.64 -7.14 -16.67
N ILE A 392 -6.21 -5.91 -16.39
CA ILE A 392 -6.86 -4.71 -16.90
C ILE A 392 -6.12 -4.14 -18.13
N PRO A 393 -6.80 -3.37 -18.97
CA PRO A 393 -6.14 -2.62 -20.04
C PRO A 393 -5.06 -1.69 -19.48
N ALA A 394 -3.89 -1.71 -20.11
CA ALA A 394 -2.78 -0.86 -19.72
C ALA A 394 -2.65 0.34 -20.65
N THR A 395 -2.40 1.51 -20.08
CA THR A 395 -2.00 2.71 -20.82
C THR A 395 -0.49 2.66 -21.04
N VAL A 396 -0.05 2.69 -22.32
CA VAL A 396 1.37 2.67 -22.69
C VAL A 396 1.62 3.74 -23.78
N PRO A 397 2.53 4.69 -23.55
CA PRO A 397 3.39 4.85 -22.38
C PRO A 397 2.66 5.51 -21.20
N ALA A 398 2.81 4.96 -20.00
CA ALA A 398 2.36 5.57 -18.75
C ALA A 398 2.84 4.75 -17.52
N THR A 399 2.47 5.20 -16.32
CA THR A 399 2.71 4.43 -15.11
C THR A 399 1.65 3.34 -14.91
N VAL A 400 1.93 2.36 -14.05
CA VAL A 400 0.93 1.38 -13.60
C VAL A 400 -0.29 2.09 -13.02
N LEU A 401 -0.07 3.08 -12.14
CA LEU A 401 -1.14 3.87 -11.52
C LEU A 401 -2.05 4.53 -12.57
N THR A 402 -1.48 5.12 -13.61
CA THR A 402 -2.24 5.73 -14.70
C THR A 402 -3.16 4.71 -15.39
N SER A 403 -2.70 3.48 -15.57
CA SER A 403 -3.53 2.40 -16.14
C SER A 403 -4.75 2.11 -15.26
N PHE A 404 -4.59 2.06 -13.94
CA PHE A 404 -5.69 1.85 -13.00
C PHE A 404 -6.67 3.03 -12.96
N VAL A 405 -6.18 4.26 -13.04
CA VAL A 405 -7.01 5.47 -13.11
C VAL A 405 -7.81 5.50 -14.42
N ASN A 406 -7.17 5.28 -15.55
CA ASN A 406 -7.82 5.26 -16.86
C ASN A 406 -8.84 4.12 -17.01
N TYR A 407 -8.54 2.97 -16.42
CA TYR A 407 -9.50 1.89 -16.30
C TYR A 407 -10.66 2.24 -15.36
N GLY A 408 -10.46 3.25 -14.47
CA GLY A 408 -11.44 3.74 -13.49
C GLY A 408 -11.55 2.82 -12.27
N ALA A 409 -10.52 2.02 -11.99
CA ALA A 409 -10.38 1.32 -10.72
C ALA A 409 -10.07 2.29 -9.57
N LEU A 410 -9.41 3.40 -9.90
CA LEU A 410 -9.05 4.46 -8.98
C LEU A 410 -9.63 5.80 -9.42
N ALA A 411 -9.96 6.64 -8.45
CA ALA A 411 -10.26 8.04 -8.71
C ALA A 411 -8.97 8.79 -9.09
N ASN A 412 -9.13 9.92 -9.80
CA ASN A 412 -7.99 10.76 -10.17
C ASN A 412 -7.23 11.22 -8.91
N PRO A 413 -5.94 10.85 -8.72
CA PRO A 413 -5.16 11.18 -7.53
C PRO A 413 -4.91 12.69 -7.37
N ASP A 414 -4.94 13.45 -8.46
CA ASP A 414 -4.69 14.90 -8.45
C ASP A 414 -5.91 15.71 -7.98
N TYR A 415 -7.04 15.04 -7.69
CA TYR A 415 -8.25 15.72 -7.25
C TYR A 415 -8.54 15.46 -5.77
N ALA A 416 -8.62 16.55 -4.99
CA ALA A 416 -8.93 16.55 -3.56
C ALA A 416 -8.01 15.60 -2.76
N ASP A 417 -8.59 14.70 -1.99
CA ASP A 417 -7.91 13.74 -1.12
C ASP A 417 -7.84 12.32 -1.70
N ASN A 418 -8.15 12.15 -2.98
CA ASN A 418 -8.20 10.83 -3.63
C ASN A 418 -6.87 10.04 -3.53
N MET A 419 -5.72 10.73 -3.52
CA MET A 419 -4.42 10.10 -3.36
C MET A 419 -4.31 9.28 -2.06
N PHE A 420 -5.00 9.68 -1.00
CA PHE A 420 -4.98 8.94 0.27
C PHE A 420 -5.80 7.65 0.27
N GLY A 421 -6.57 7.41 -0.78
CA GLY A 421 -7.30 6.18 -1.03
C GLY A 421 -6.50 5.13 -1.82
N ILE A 422 -5.28 5.46 -2.27
CA ILE A 422 -4.41 4.60 -3.05
C ILE A 422 -3.47 3.84 -2.11
N SER A 423 -3.41 2.53 -2.24
CA SER A 423 -2.55 1.69 -1.39
C SER A 423 -1.11 1.72 -1.88
N ASP A 424 -0.19 2.21 -1.05
CA ASP A 424 1.25 2.21 -1.34
C ASP A 424 1.77 0.78 -1.54
N SER A 425 1.39 -0.16 -0.68
CA SER A 425 1.83 -1.55 -0.77
C SER A 425 1.32 -2.29 -2.00
N TYR A 426 0.17 -1.88 -2.56
CA TYR A 426 -0.35 -2.46 -3.79
C TYR A 426 0.56 -2.16 -4.98
N PHE A 427 1.02 -0.90 -5.10
CA PHE A 427 1.87 -0.44 -6.19
C PHE A 427 3.37 -0.65 -5.94
N ASN A 428 3.81 -0.85 -4.69
CA ASN A 428 5.16 -1.29 -4.37
C ASN A 428 5.32 -2.79 -4.64
N SER A 429 5.20 -3.18 -5.90
CA SER A 429 5.15 -4.55 -6.36
C SER A 429 5.56 -4.68 -7.81
N ASP A 430 5.85 -5.90 -8.24
CA ASP A 430 6.07 -6.21 -9.64
C ASP A 430 4.75 -6.34 -10.39
N PHE A 431 4.75 -5.95 -11.66
CA PHE A 431 3.60 -6.04 -12.56
C PHE A 431 3.98 -6.69 -13.87
N TRP A 432 3.09 -7.53 -14.38
CA TRP A 432 3.15 -8.02 -15.73
C TRP A 432 2.50 -7.02 -16.68
N TYR A 433 3.21 -6.68 -17.75
CA TYR A 433 2.65 -6.04 -18.94
C TYR A 433 2.65 -7.07 -20.06
N ARG A 434 1.54 -7.21 -20.76
CA ARG A 434 1.39 -8.20 -21.82
C ARG A 434 0.69 -7.61 -23.03
N ARG A 435 1.21 -7.94 -24.22
CA ARG A 435 0.58 -7.64 -25.49
C ARG A 435 0.83 -8.76 -26.48
N THR A 436 -0.15 -9.03 -27.36
CA THR A 436 0.03 -9.82 -28.58
C THR A 436 0.02 -8.88 -29.78
N PHE A 437 0.83 -9.14 -30.79
CA PHE A 437 0.88 -8.35 -32.00
C PHE A 437 1.25 -9.24 -33.19
N SER A 438 0.90 -8.82 -34.41
CA SER A 438 1.31 -9.47 -35.63
C SER A 438 2.23 -8.52 -36.40
N LEU A 439 3.30 -9.05 -36.93
CA LEU A 439 4.21 -8.25 -37.76
C LEU A 439 3.58 -8.03 -39.12
N PRO A 440 3.77 -6.81 -39.71
CA PRO A 440 3.43 -6.51 -41.09
C PRO A 440 4.13 -7.45 -42.05
N LYS A 441 3.49 -7.75 -43.19
CA LYS A 441 4.06 -8.63 -44.24
C LYS A 441 5.41 -8.12 -44.76
N GLU A 442 5.57 -6.84 -44.76
CA GLU A 442 6.79 -6.11 -45.21
C GLU A 442 8.01 -6.43 -44.31
N MET A 443 7.78 -6.85 -43.08
CA MET A 443 8.84 -7.29 -42.18
C MET A 443 9.19 -8.78 -42.30
N ALA A 444 8.49 -9.53 -43.10
CA ALA A 444 8.75 -10.95 -43.28
C ALA A 444 10.19 -11.19 -43.85
N GLY A 445 10.93 -12.08 -43.18
CA GLY A 445 12.31 -12.41 -43.52
C GLY A 445 13.34 -11.31 -43.20
N GLN A 446 12.95 -10.22 -42.56
CA GLN A 446 13.86 -9.21 -42.08
C GLN A 446 14.30 -9.44 -40.67
N ARG A 447 15.39 -8.80 -40.28
CA ARG A 447 15.81 -8.74 -38.86
C ARG A 447 14.90 -7.79 -38.11
N VAL A 448 14.28 -8.28 -37.06
CA VAL A 448 13.30 -7.52 -36.26
C VAL A 448 13.90 -7.18 -34.89
N LEU A 449 13.99 -5.88 -34.62
CA LEU A 449 14.50 -5.36 -33.35
C LEU A 449 13.34 -4.80 -32.52
N LEU A 450 13.19 -5.26 -31.29
CA LEU A 450 12.27 -4.72 -30.30
C LEU A 450 12.99 -3.62 -29.51
N ASN A 451 12.45 -2.41 -29.52
CA ASN A 451 13.03 -1.26 -28.88
C ASN A 451 12.14 -0.80 -27.71
N PHE A 452 12.76 -0.54 -26.56
CA PHE A 452 12.17 0.15 -25.43
C PHE A 452 12.87 1.48 -25.20
N ASP A 453 12.17 2.58 -25.33
CA ASP A 453 12.74 3.93 -25.12
C ASP A 453 12.98 4.24 -23.64
N GLY A 454 12.30 3.56 -22.75
CA GLY A 454 12.53 3.63 -21.31
C GLY A 454 11.54 2.77 -20.53
N ILE A 455 12.05 2.07 -19.52
CA ILE A 455 11.26 1.37 -18.52
C ILE A 455 11.79 1.77 -17.15
N ASN A 456 10.94 2.27 -16.29
CA ASN A 456 11.34 2.65 -14.94
C ASN A 456 10.99 1.52 -13.97
N TRP A 457 11.96 0.80 -13.44
CA TRP A 457 13.42 0.93 -13.70
C TRP A 457 14.06 -0.45 -13.94
N LYS A 458 13.30 -1.55 -13.71
CA LYS A 458 13.73 -2.93 -13.99
C LYS A 458 12.64 -3.69 -14.72
N ALA A 459 13.01 -4.48 -15.72
CA ALA A 459 12.10 -5.39 -16.39
C ALA A 459 12.83 -6.61 -16.94
N ASP A 460 12.18 -7.77 -16.83
CA ASP A 460 12.50 -8.96 -17.58
C ASP A 460 11.63 -9.01 -18.83
N VAL A 461 12.23 -9.08 -20.01
CA VAL A 461 11.53 -9.09 -21.30
C VAL A 461 11.44 -10.49 -21.85
N TRP A 462 10.22 -10.88 -22.25
CA TRP A 462 9.90 -12.22 -22.75
C TRP A 462 9.19 -12.12 -24.10
N VAL A 463 9.57 -12.99 -25.04
CA VAL A 463 8.90 -13.14 -26.35
C VAL A 463 8.69 -14.62 -26.62
N ASN A 464 7.44 -15.02 -26.88
CA ASN A 464 7.04 -16.38 -27.25
C ASN A 464 7.68 -17.49 -26.39
N GLY A 465 7.66 -17.30 -25.06
CA GLY A 465 8.16 -18.26 -24.07
C GLY A 465 9.66 -18.16 -23.78
N LYS A 466 10.38 -17.23 -24.36
CA LYS A 466 11.83 -17.05 -24.14
C LYS A 466 12.10 -15.70 -23.48
N LYS A 467 12.94 -15.70 -22.45
CA LYS A 467 13.50 -14.48 -21.88
C LYS A 467 14.59 -13.97 -22.81
N ILE A 468 14.42 -12.75 -23.31
CA ILE A 468 15.30 -12.18 -24.34
C ILE A 468 16.17 -11.05 -23.81
N ASP A 469 15.75 -10.36 -22.75
CA ASP A 469 16.46 -9.23 -22.20
C ASP A 469 16.14 -9.02 -20.71
N ARG A 470 17.03 -8.28 -20.03
CA ARG A 470 16.81 -7.71 -18.70
C ARG A 470 17.25 -6.25 -18.71
N ILE A 471 16.27 -5.38 -18.53
CA ILE A 471 16.47 -3.92 -18.51
C ILE A 471 16.68 -3.49 -17.06
N GLU A 472 17.74 -2.71 -16.80
CA GLU A 472 17.97 -2.07 -15.50
C GLU A 472 18.41 -0.62 -15.72
N GLY A 473 17.66 0.33 -15.15
CA GLY A 473 17.94 1.76 -15.22
C GLY A 473 16.74 2.59 -15.70
N ALA A 474 16.41 3.65 -14.97
CA ALA A 474 15.21 4.45 -15.20
C ALA A 474 15.21 5.21 -16.55
N PHE A 475 16.41 5.53 -17.10
CA PHE A 475 16.57 6.32 -18.31
C PHE A 475 17.38 5.58 -19.38
N THR A 476 17.35 4.25 -19.36
CA THR A 476 18.11 3.41 -20.28
C THR A 476 17.20 2.89 -21.38
N ARG A 477 17.64 3.03 -22.63
CA ARG A 477 17.03 2.38 -23.79
C ARG A 477 17.50 0.93 -23.88
N SER A 478 16.63 0.04 -24.34
CA SER A 478 17.00 -1.33 -24.66
C SER A 478 16.59 -1.66 -26.08
N VAL A 479 17.42 -2.44 -26.77
CA VAL A 479 17.19 -2.95 -28.12
C VAL A 479 17.51 -4.43 -28.14
N ALA A 480 16.49 -5.26 -28.36
CA ALA A 480 16.63 -6.70 -28.42
C ALA A 480 16.29 -7.26 -29.80
N ASP A 481 17.12 -8.16 -30.33
CA ASP A 481 16.82 -8.91 -31.56
C ASP A 481 15.82 -10.02 -31.26
N ILE A 482 14.60 -9.86 -31.76
CA ILE A 482 13.53 -10.83 -31.54
C ILE A 482 13.33 -11.77 -32.72
N THR A 483 14.08 -11.61 -33.81
CA THR A 483 13.96 -12.43 -35.03
C THR A 483 13.93 -13.94 -34.77
N PRO A 484 14.80 -14.50 -33.89
CA PRO A 484 14.82 -15.94 -33.62
C PRO A 484 13.62 -16.45 -32.81
N TYR A 485 12.81 -15.54 -32.25
CA TYR A 485 11.72 -15.86 -31.31
C TYR A 485 10.34 -15.58 -31.93
N LEU A 486 10.29 -15.17 -33.21
CA LEU A 486 9.05 -14.94 -33.92
C LEU A 486 8.46 -16.28 -34.40
N ASN A 487 7.11 -16.39 -34.38
CA ASN A 487 6.37 -17.57 -34.84
C ASN A 487 5.83 -17.33 -36.26
#